data_a7afd1350a37b52a5d9fe13b774b1f23
#
_entry.id   a7afd1350a37b52a5d9fe13b774b1f23
#
_cell.length_a   1.000
_cell.length_b   1.000
_cell.length_c   1.000
_cell.angle_alpha   90.00
_cell.angle_beta   90.00
_cell.angle_gamma   90.00
#
_symmetry.space_group_name_H-M   'P 1'
#
loop_
_entity.id
_entity.type
_entity.pdbx_description
1 polymer ?
#
loop_
_entity_poly.entity_id
_entity_poly.type
_entity_poly.pdbx_seq_one_letter_code
_entity_poly.pdbx_strand_id
1 'polypeptide(L)'
;MNKERNPFKIVQAQFDHNAEVLGLDPALREFMRNAEREIIVRIPVDMDDGTTKTFTGFRVQHSSARGPAKGGIRFAEEETLDMVRGLAMMMTWKCAVVDIPLGGAKGG
;
A
#
# COMPACT_ATOMS: atom_id res chain seq x y z
N MET A 1 -7.51 -1.00 26.62
CA MET A 1 -6.25 -1.24 25.92
C MET A 1 -6.48 -1.09 24.45
N ASN A 2 -5.94 -0.04 23.84
CA ASN A 2 -6.00 0.12 22.40
C ASN A 2 -5.05 -0.89 21.76
N LYS A 3 -5.59 -1.98 21.24
CA LYS A 3 -4.83 -2.78 20.28
C LYS A 3 -4.56 -1.86 19.09
N GLU A 4 -3.30 -1.51 18.87
CA GLU A 4 -2.90 -0.83 17.65
C GLU A 4 -3.50 -1.59 16.46
N ARG A 5 -4.42 -0.94 15.79
CA ARG A 5 -5.02 -1.50 14.57
C ARG A 5 -4.02 -1.28 13.44
N ASN A 6 -3.29 -2.32 13.09
CA ASN A 6 -2.41 -2.27 11.93
C ASN A 6 -3.27 -2.30 10.65
N PRO A 7 -3.31 -1.20 9.86
CA PRO A 7 -4.17 -1.13 8.69
C PRO A 7 -3.85 -2.19 7.64
N PHE A 8 -2.58 -2.55 7.49
CA PHE A 8 -2.17 -3.57 6.54
C PHE A 8 -2.72 -4.95 6.92
N LYS A 9 -2.62 -5.30 8.20
CA LYS A 9 -3.16 -6.58 8.69
C LYS A 9 -4.68 -6.67 8.55
N ILE A 10 -5.38 -5.54 8.72
CA ILE A 10 -6.83 -5.49 8.52
C ILE A 10 -7.18 -5.79 7.06
N VAL A 11 -6.50 -5.15 6.14
CA VAL A 11 -6.74 -5.34 4.69
C VAL A 11 -6.35 -6.75 4.26
N GLN A 12 -5.24 -7.29 4.80
CA GLN A 12 -4.84 -8.68 4.55
C GLN A 12 -5.88 -9.68 5.05
N ALA A 13 -6.46 -9.45 6.25
CA ALA A 13 -7.49 -10.31 6.79
C ALA A 13 -8.77 -10.30 5.93
N GLN A 14 -9.15 -9.15 5.43
CA GLN A 14 -10.27 -9.04 4.48
C GLN A 14 -9.99 -9.80 3.19
N PHE A 15 -8.78 -9.65 2.66
CA PHE A 15 -8.35 -10.40 1.49
C PHE A 15 -8.37 -11.92 1.74
N ASP A 16 -7.82 -12.36 2.88
CA ASP A 16 -7.79 -13.79 3.23
C ASP A 16 -9.19 -14.40 3.27
N HIS A 17 -10.14 -13.69 3.87
CA HIS A 17 -11.54 -14.13 3.91
C HIS A 17 -12.13 -14.27 2.50
N ASN A 18 -11.95 -13.26 1.67
CA ASN A 18 -12.47 -13.27 0.30
C ASN A 18 -11.78 -14.31 -0.58
N ALA A 19 -10.48 -14.50 -0.39
CA ALA A 19 -9.71 -15.53 -1.09
C ALA A 19 -10.21 -16.95 -0.74
N GLU A 20 -10.57 -17.16 0.53
CA GLU A 20 -11.18 -18.42 0.98
C GLU A 20 -12.53 -18.67 0.30
N VAL A 21 -13.40 -17.66 0.29
CA VAL A 21 -14.72 -17.73 -0.38
C VAL A 21 -14.58 -18.04 -1.87
N LEU A 22 -13.60 -17.45 -2.54
CA LEU A 22 -13.34 -17.65 -3.97
C LEU A 22 -12.59 -18.96 -4.26
N GLY A 23 -12.04 -19.63 -3.25
CA GLY A 23 -11.21 -20.81 -3.46
C GLY A 23 -9.93 -20.53 -4.24
N LEU A 24 -9.30 -19.38 -4.00
CA LEU A 24 -8.07 -19.02 -4.70
C LEU A 24 -6.94 -20.00 -4.45
N ASP A 25 -6.15 -20.27 -5.46
CA ASP A 25 -4.95 -21.09 -5.37
C ASP A 25 -3.99 -20.53 -4.29
N PRO A 26 -3.41 -21.41 -3.43
CA PRO A 26 -2.52 -20.96 -2.35
C PRO A 26 -1.34 -20.10 -2.80
N ALA A 27 -0.72 -20.41 -3.94
CA ALA A 27 0.40 -19.63 -4.47
C ALA A 27 -0.05 -18.22 -4.89
N LEU A 28 -1.21 -18.10 -5.49
CA LEU A 28 -1.80 -16.82 -5.87
C LEU A 28 -2.19 -15.99 -4.64
N ARG A 29 -2.74 -16.63 -3.60
CA ARG A 29 -3.04 -15.97 -2.33
C ARG A 29 -1.79 -15.37 -1.70
N GLU A 30 -0.72 -16.16 -1.62
CA GLU A 30 0.55 -15.70 -1.06
C GLU A 30 1.11 -14.50 -1.82
N PHE A 31 1.08 -14.55 -3.13
CA PHE A 31 1.52 -13.45 -3.98
C PHE A 31 0.69 -12.18 -3.80
N MET A 32 -0.64 -12.30 -3.77
CA MET A 32 -1.54 -11.15 -3.68
C MET A 32 -1.64 -10.54 -2.29
N ARG A 33 -1.28 -11.27 -1.23
CA ARG A 33 -1.29 -10.75 0.14
C ARG A 33 -0.23 -9.70 0.40
N ASN A 34 0.78 -9.61 -0.45
CA ASN A 34 1.93 -8.72 -0.30
C ASN A 34 2.09 -7.87 -1.54
N ALA A 35 2.84 -6.77 -1.41
CA ALA A 35 3.13 -5.91 -2.53
C ALA A 35 4.17 -6.55 -3.47
N GLU A 36 4.04 -6.29 -4.76
CA GLU A 36 5.04 -6.71 -5.74
C GLU A 36 6.36 -5.97 -5.55
N ARG A 37 6.30 -4.68 -5.20
CA ARG A 37 7.46 -3.82 -5.11
C ARG A 37 7.27 -2.72 -4.10
N GLU A 38 8.31 -2.47 -3.31
CA GLU A 38 8.36 -1.35 -2.37
C GLU A 38 9.64 -0.54 -2.61
N ILE A 39 9.49 0.78 -2.67
CA ILE A 39 10.59 1.72 -2.83
C ILE A 39 10.62 2.60 -1.59
N ILE A 40 11.77 2.64 -0.92
CA ILE A 40 12.01 3.48 0.25
C ILE A 40 13.10 4.46 -0.11
N VAL A 41 12.83 5.75 0.09
CA VAL A 41 13.76 6.83 -0.25
C VAL A 41 13.98 7.76 0.94
N ARG A 42 15.14 8.41 0.96
CA ARG A 42 15.47 9.44 1.94
C ARG A 42 15.42 10.78 1.23
N ILE A 43 14.65 11.71 1.81
CA ILE A 43 14.37 13.01 1.19
C ILE A 43 14.84 14.12 2.13
N PRO A 44 15.99 14.77 1.86
CA PRO A 44 16.38 15.97 2.61
C PRO A 44 15.54 17.15 2.15
N VAL A 45 15.01 17.89 3.11
CA VAL A 45 14.17 19.08 2.87
C VAL A 45 14.70 20.25 3.69
N ASP A 46 14.93 21.38 3.02
CA ASP A 46 15.26 22.64 3.70
C ASP A 46 13.98 23.20 4.31
N MET A 47 13.98 23.30 5.63
CA MET A 47 12.86 23.77 6.42
C MET A 47 12.80 25.28 6.48
N ASP A 48 11.64 25.86 6.79
CA ASP A 48 11.45 27.31 6.89
C ASP A 48 12.32 27.98 7.94
N ASP A 49 12.73 27.25 8.98
CA ASP A 49 13.63 27.73 10.03
C ASP A 49 15.12 27.73 9.66
N GLY A 50 15.43 27.35 8.41
CA GLY A 50 16.82 27.28 7.89
C GLY A 50 17.54 25.97 8.20
N THR A 51 16.93 25.03 8.89
CA THR A 51 17.48 23.69 9.11
C THR A 51 17.13 22.75 7.97
N THR A 52 17.90 21.67 7.83
CA THR A 52 17.58 20.58 6.88
C THR A 52 17.11 19.37 7.64
N LYS A 53 15.92 18.87 7.31
CA LYS A 53 15.35 17.66 7.89
C LYS A 53 15.23 16.58 6.83
N THR A 54 15.66 15.36 7.17
CA THR A 54 15.55 14.22 6.25
C THR A 54 14.32 13.40 6.57
N PHE A 55 13.46 13.24 5.58
CA PHE A 55 12.26 12.43 5.65
C PHE A 55 12.47 11.08 4.97
N THR A 56 11.73 10.08 5.40
CA THR A 56 11.66 8.80 4.71
C THR A 56 10.37 8.75 3.89
N GLY A 57 10.49 8.52 2.59
CA GLY A 57 9.35 8.37 1.70
C GLY A 57 9.16 6.93 1.28
N PHE A 58 7.91 6.54 1.07
CA PHE A 58 7.51 5.20 0.65
C PHE A 58 6.73 5.25 -0.66
N ARG A 59 7.01 4.31 -1.55
CA ARG A 59 6.14 4.00 -2.69
C ARG A 59 5.91 2.52 -2.73
N VAL A 60 4.70 2.08 -2.42
CA VAL A 60 4.30 0.68 -2.45
C VAL A 60 3.49 0.43 -3.72
N GLN A 61 3.97 -0.49 -4.53
CA GLN A 61 3.29 -0.99 -5.73
C GLN A 61 2.73 -2.38 -5.39
N HIS A 62 1.44 -2.44 -5.07
CA HIS A 62 0.83 -3.69 -4.63
C HIS A 62 0.64 -4.65 -5.80
N SER A 63 0.08 -4.19 -6.91
CA SER A 63 -0.16 -5.05 -8.06
C SER A 63 -0.08 -4.27 -9.37
N SER A 64 0.53 -4.89 -10.38
CA SER A 64 0.56 -4.42 -11.76
C SER A 64 -0.17 -5.36 -12.73
N ALA A 65 -0.93 -6.33 -12.20
CA ALA A 65 -1.59 -7.36 -13.00
C ALA A 65 -2.59 -6.78 -14.03
N ARG A 66 -3.26 -5.68 -13.68
CA ARG A 66 -4.24 -5.02 -14.55
C ARG A 66 -3.64 -3.88 -15.38
N GLY A 67 -2.41 -3.49 -15.12
CA GLY A 67 -1.73 -2.37 -15.75
C GLY A 67 -0.81 -1.63 -14.79
N PRO A 68 -0.25 -0.48 -15.18
CA PRO A 68 0.64 0.29 -14.31
C PRO A 68 0.00 0.56 -12.95
N ALA A 69 0.78 0.39 -11.89
CA ALA A 69 0.32 0.57 -10.53
C ALA A 69 0.04 2.05 -10.24
N LYS A 70 -1.21 2.38 -9.93
CA LYS A 70 -1.74 3.73 -9.73
C LYS A 70 -2.16 3.92 -8.28
N GLY A 71 -1.89 5.09 -7.74
CA GLY A 71 -2.35 5.52 -6.43
C GLY A 71 -1.85 6.90 -6.09
N GLY A 72 -2.44 7.51 -5.06
CA GLY A 72 -2.05 8.83 -4.58
C GLY A 72 -0.82 8.81 -3.67
N ILE A 73 -0.53 9.98 -3.10
CA ILE A 73 0.46 10.17 -2.04
C ILE A 73 -0.27 10.71 -0.82
N ARG A 74 -0.02 10.14 0.35
CA ARG A 74 -0.55 10.66 1.60
C ARG A 74 0.56 11.32 2.40
N PHE A 75 0.38 12.58 2.74
CA PHE A 75 1.26 13.32 3.62
C PHE A 75 0.65 13.36 5.02
N ALA A 76 1.27 12.66 5.97
CA ALA A 76 0.82 12.62 7.35
C ALA A 76 2.02 12.38 8.26
N GLU A 77 2.00 13.01 9.45
CA GLU A 77 3.11 12.90 10.41
C GLU A 77 3.29 11.48 10.93
N GLU A 78 2.18 10.76 11.12
CA GLU A 78 2.16 9.38 11.63
C GLU A 78 2.20 8.30 10.55
N GLU A 79 2.58 8.66 9.31
CA GLU A 79 2.64 7.70 8.21
C GLU A 79 3.66 6.61 8.47
N THR A 80 3.28 5.36 8.23
CA THR A 80 4.14 4.18 8.35
C THR A 80 4.11 3.37 7.06
N LEU A 81 5.12 2.53 6.86
CA LEU A 81 5.17 1.64 5.70
C LEU A 81 3.94 0.70 5.66
N ASP A 82 3.51 0.18 6.81
CA ASP A 82 2.32 -0.68 6.88
C ASP A 82 1.02 0.05 6.50
N MET A 83 0.89 1.32 6.87
CA MET A 83 -0.25 2.14 6.42
C MET A 83 -0.24 2.30 4.90
N VAL A 84 0.92 2.58 4.32
CA VAL A 84 1.07 2.72 2.87
C VAL A 84 0.80 1.40 2.16
N ARG A 85 1.28 0.28 2.70
CA ARG A 85 1.00 -1.07 2.18
C ARG A 85 -0.51 -1.36 2.13
N GLY A 86 -1.21 -1.08 3.22
CA GLY A 86 -2.66 -1.26 3.30
C GLY A 86 -3.40 -0.44 2.26
N LEU A 87 -3.04 0.84 2.12
CA LEU A 87 -3.65 1.74 1.15
C LEU A 87 -3.35 1.33 -0.30
N ALA A 88 -2.13 0.85 -0.58
CA ALA A 88 -1.76 0.35 -1.92
C ALA A 88 -2.59 -0.89 -2.30
N MET A 89 -2.79 -1.81 -1.37
CA MET A 89 -3.62 -2.99 -1.57
C MET A 89 -5.08 -2.61 -1.85
N MET A 90 -5.62 -1.65 -1.09
CA MET A 90 -6.97 -1.11 -1.33
C MET A 90 -7.09 -0.46 -2.71
N MET A 91 -6.04 0.21 -3.19
CA MET A 91 -6.03 0.79 -4.55
C MET A 91 -6.13 -0.28 -5.63
N THR A 92 -5.51 -1.44 -5.45
CA THR A 92 -5.66 -2.58 -6.37
C THR A 92 -7.13 -2.98 -6.49
N TRP A 93 -7.83 -3.12 -5.35
CA TRP A 93 -9.24 -3.49 -5.35
C TRP A 93 -10.13 -2.40 -5.95
N LYS A 94 -9.86 -1.13 -5.63
CA LYS A 94 -10.59 0.00 -6.20
C LYS A 94 -10.51 0.02 -7.73
N CYS A 95 -9.31 -0.11 -8.28
CA CYS A 95 -9.11 -0.13 -9.72
C CYS A 95 -9.82 -1.30 -10.40
N ALA A 96 -9.80 -2.47 -9.74
CA ALA A 96 -10.49 -3.67 -10.24
C ALA A 96 -12.02 -3.49 -10.23
N VAL A 97 -12.56 -2.94 -9.15
CA VAL A 97 -14.02 -2.74 -9.00
C VAL A 97 -14.59 -1.80 -10.06
N VAL A 98 -13.87 -0.71 -10.39
CA VAL A 98 -14.30 0.25 -11.42
C VAL A 98 -13.83 -0.14 -12.83
N ASP A 99 -13.13 -1.28 -12.96
CA ASP A 99 -12.68 -1.87 -14.21
C ASP A 99 -11.83 -0.95 -15.08
N ILE A 100 -10.88 -0.25 -14.47
CA ILE A 100 -9.88 0.52 -15.21
C ILE A 100 -8.61 -0.32 -15.42
N PRO A 101 -7.86 -0.08 -16.52
CA PRO A 101 -6.67 -0.88 -16.86
C PRO A 101 -5.44 -0.44 -16.07
N LEU A 102 -5.56 -0.39 -14.75
CA LEU A 102 -4.50 0.04 -13.84
C LEU A 102 -4.43 -0.89 -12.64
N GLY A 103 -3.24 -1.07 -12.12
CA GLY A 103 -2.99 -1.72 -10.84
C GLY A 103 -3.08 -0.77 -9.66
N GLY A 104 -2.64 -1.22 -8.48
CA GLY A 104 -2.73 -0.46 -7.25
C GLY A 104 -1.38 -0.11 -6.64
N ALA A 105 -1.22 1.16 -6.27
CA ALA A 105 -0.07 1.68 -5.57
C ALA A 105 -0.48 2.75 -4.55
N LYS A 106 0.46 3.11 -3.68
CA LYS A 106 0.32 4.24 -2.76
C LYS A 106 1.69 4.80 -2.40
N GLY A 107 1.73 6.10 -2.13
CA GLY A 107 2.89 6.77 -1.59
C GLY A 107 2.61 7.41 -0.23
N GLY A 108 3.63 7.63 0.52
CA GLY A 108 3.57 8.32 1.79
C GLY A 108 4.94 8.60 2.36
#